data_c570ccb955e1ee83848bb75aeea95ad4
#
_entry.id   c570ccb955e1ee83848bb75aeea95ad4
#
_cell.length_a   1.000
_cell.length_b   1.000
_cell.length_c   1.000
_cell.angle_alpha   90.00
_cell.angle_beta   90.00
_cell.angle_gamma   90.00
#
_symmetry.space_group_name_H-M   'P 1'
#
loop_
_entity.id
_entity.type
_entity.pdbx_description
1 polymer ?
#
loop_
_entity_poly.entity_id
_entity_poly.type
_entity_poly.pdbx_seq_one_letter_code
_entity_poly.pdbx_strand_id
1 'polypeptide(L)'
;MGPTEHGAGSGRDPSVAPAHSQGGPGLARTRDGRELYYQRLAGPAGAATAPTVVFEGGLAAGRSYWAPVQAALADVAATVVYDRSGLGRSPAAPAGASRRLHALADDLGDLLDHLGAQGPYVLVGHSWGGPLVRLAAAARPARVAGLVLVDPADEACELLFQPSTRRAERVGQLATVCLARLGLLGRAYRSLTAALPPDAAADMRAEGYTVAMTRTRGRELEDAAGDLRALLENPPGLAGLPVTVVSAGRTSAGMPESVRERATLSHAYRARQSPHGRHVILPEADHMALTTSAAELAEEIRRLVMSTGG
;
A
#
# COMPACT_ATOMS: atom_id res chain seq x y z
N MET A 1 -60.08 8.27 -21.43
CA MET A 1 -59.72 7.40 -20.30
C MET A 1 -58.50 6.63 -20.70
N GLY A 2 -57.32 7.11 -20.32
CA GLY A 2 -56.05 6.43 -20.54
C GLY A 2 -55.48 5.99 -19.21
N PRO A 3 -54.78 4.87 -19.12
CA PRO A 3 -54.24 4.37 -17.84
C PRO A 3 -52.99 5.14 -17.42
N THR A 4 -52.98 5.52 -16.17
CA THR A 4 -51.83 6.13 -15.45
C THR A 4 -50.75 5.07 -15.22
N GLU A 5 -49.55 5.32 -15.78
CA GLU A 5 -48.36 4.55 -15.47
C GLU A 5 -47.87 4.89 -14.03
N HIS A 6 -47.84 3.90 -13.19
CA HIS A 6 -47.20 3.96 -11.87
C HIS A 6 -45.70 3.74 -12.06
N GLY A 7 -44.90 4.77 -11.84
CA GLY A 7 -43.45 4.68 -11.74
C GLY A 7 -43.04 3.83 -10.55
N ALA A 8 -42.40 2.71 -10.83
CA ALA A 8 -41.73 1.87 -9.81
C ALA A 8 -40.49 2.58 -9.29
N GLY A 9 -40.62 3.28 -8.18
CA GLY A 9 -39.47 3.76 -7.40
C GLY A 9 -38.72 2.56 -6.84
N SER A 10 -37.45 2.39 -7.24
CA SER A 10 -36.54 1.42 -6.64
C SER A 10 -36.23 1.83 -5.19
N GLY A 11 -37.09 1.38 -4.29
CA GLY A 11 -36.87 1.52 -2.84
C GLY A 11 -35.62 0.75 -2.42
N ARG A 12 -34.57 1.46 -2.09
CA ARG A 12 -33.48 0.85 -1.33
C ARG A 12 -34.04 0.48 0.05
N ASP A 13 -33.82 -0.79 0.44
CA ASP A 13 -34.15 -1.25 1.78
C ASP A 13 -33.32 -0.47 2.82
N PRO A 14 -33.93 0.34 3.69
CA PRO A 14 -33.22 1.17 4.66
C PRO A 14 -32.51 0.36 5.76
N SER A 15 -32.67 -0.97 5.80
CA SER A 15 -32.06 -1.85 6.80
C SER A 15 -30.65 -2.34 6.42
N VAL A 16 -30.21 -2.15 5.17
CA VAL A 16 -28.86 -2.54 4.75
C VAL A 16 -27.92 -1.35 4.92
N ALA A 17 -27.05 -1.40 5.94
CA ALA A 17 -25.99 -0.42 6.09
C ALA A 17 -25.19 -0.33 4.77
N PRO A 18 -24.81 0.88 4.32
CA PRO A 18 -24.03 1.03 3.10
C PRO A 18 -22.75 0.20 3.21
N ALA A 19 -22.45 -0.56 2.15
CA ALA A 19 -21.22 -1.33 2.09
C ALA A 19 -20.00 -0.41 2.23
N HIS A 20 -18.97 -0.84 2.95
CA HIS A 20 -17.74 -0.05 3.14
C HIS A 20 -17.07 0.22 1.77
N SER A 21 -16.55 1.44 1.57
CA SER A 21 -15.91 1.85 0.30
C SER A 21 -14.73 0.96 -0.10
N GLN A 22 -14.08 0.31 0.86
CA GLN A 22 -12.99 -0.65 0.61
C GLN A 22 -13.47 -2.11 0.50
N GLY A 23 -14.77 -2.35 0.50
CA GLY A 23 -15.39 -3.66 0.31
C GLY A 23 -15.57 -4.47 1.58
N GLY A 24 -15.83 -5.77 1.42
CA GLY A 24 -16.10 -6.70 2.51
C GLY A 24 -14.86 -7.07 3.33
N PRO A 25 -15.00 -7.19 4.68
CA PRO A 25 -13.89 -7.55 5.56
C PRO A 25 -13.61 -9.06 5.56
N GLY A 26 -12.35 -9.41 5.90
CA GLY A 26 -11.93 -10.78 6.15
C GLY A 26 -10.72 -10.83 7.08
N LEU A 27 -10.38 -12.04 7.50
CA LEU A 27 -9.19 -12.34 8.31
C LEU A 27 -8.37 -13.41 7.59
N ALA A 28 -7.11 -13.10 7.32
CA ALA A 28 -6.16 -14.02 6.73
C ALA A 28 -5.24 -14.58 7.82
N ARG A 29 -5.18 -15.90 7.95
CA ARG A 29 -4.31 -16.54 8.94
C ARG A 29 -2.90 -16.69 8.38
N THR A 30 -1.92 -16.19 9.11
CA THR A 30 -0.50 -16.39 8.81
C THR A 30 -0.02 -17.79 9.24
N ARG A 31 1.12 -18.25 8.70
CA ARG A 31 1.75 -19.56 9.01
C ARG A 31 2.05 -19.76 10.50
N ASP A 32 2.28 -18.66 11.23
CA ASP A 32 2.53 -18.69 12.69
C ASP A 32 1.25 -18.47 13.52
N GLY A 33 0.07 -18.48 12.87
CA GLY A 33 -1.24 -18.46 13.51
C GLY A 33 -1.78 -17.09 13.87
N ARG A 34 -1.07 -15.99 13.52
CA ARG A 34 -1.62 -14.63 13.62
C ARG A 34 -2.73 -14.42 12.58
N GLU A 35 -3.50 -13.35 12.74
CA GLU A 35 -4.52 -12.95 11.80
C GLU A 35 -4.20 -11.55 11.25
N LEU A 36 -4.37 -11.41 9.94
CA LEU A 36 -4.27 -10.13 9.23
C LEU A 36 -5.67 -9.73 8.77
N TYR A 37 -6.12 -8.56 9.22
CA TYR A 37 -7.37 -7.99 8.73
C TYR A 37 -7.19 -7.46 7.32
N TYR A 38 -8.11 -7.81 6.41
CA TYR A 38 -8.14 -7.28 5.07
C TYR A 38 -9.56 -6.86 4.67
N GLN A 39 -9.67 -6.03 3.63
CA GLN A 39 -10.91 -5.73 2.94
C GLN A 39 -10.75 -6.00 1.45
N ARG A 40 -11.79 -6.58 0.86
CA ARG A 40 -11.82 -6.90 -0.57
C ARG A 40 -12.97 -6.19 -1.25
N LEU A 41 -12.64 -5.38 -2.25
CA LEU A 41 -13.59 -4.81 -3.18
C LEU A 41 -13.65 -5.71 -4.41
N ALA A 42 -14.86 -6.15 -4.77
CA ALA A 42 -15.07 -6.98 -5.95
C ALA A 42 -14.76 -6.18 -7.23
N GLY A 43 -14.19 -6.83 -8.21
CA GLY A 43 -14.07 -6.28 -9.56
C GLY A 43 -15.39 -6.36 -10.33
N PRO A 44 -15.40 -5.85 -11.57
CA PRO A 44 -16.60 -5.89 -12.40
C PRO A 44 -17.02 -7.32 -12.75
N ALA A 45 -18.30 -7.50 -13.01
CA ALA A 45 -18.82 -8.78 -13.46
C ALA A 45 -18.15 -9.17 -14.80
N GLY A 46 -17.66 -10.40 -14.89
CA GLY A 46 -16.95 -10.90 -16.09
C GLY A 46 -15.42 -10.71 -16.08
N ALA A 47 -14.85 -9.99 -15.10
CA ALA A 47 -13.40 -9.84 -14.97
C ALA A 47 -12.71 -11.04 -14.27
N ALA A 48 -13.24 -12.25 -14.42
CA ALA A 48 -12.72 -13.44 -13.73
C ALA A 48 -11.27 -13.77 -14.11
N THR A 49 -10.79 -13.30 -15.25
CA THR A 49 -9.41 -13.50 -15.74
C THR A 49 -8.47 -12.33 -15.39
N ALA A 50 -9.01 -11.19 -14.96
CA ALA A 50 -8.19 -10.05 -14.58
C ALA A 50 -7.45 -10.34 -13.26
N PRO A 51 -6.16 -9.95 -13.14
CA PRO A 51 -5.44 -10.11 -11.89
C PRO A 51 -6.08 -9.29 -10.76
N THR A 52 -6.08 -9.86 -9.55
CA THR A 52 -6.49 -9.10 -8.36
C THR A 52 -5.33 -8.18 -7.94
N VAL A 53 -5.65 -6.91 -7.68
CA VAL A 53 -4.67 -5.93 -7.19
C VAL A 53 -4.58 -5.99 -5.67
N VAL A 54 -3.38 -6.22 -5.12
CA VAL A 54 -3.14 -6.26 -3.68
C VAL A 54 -2.21 -5.11 -3.30
N PHE A 55 -2.64 -4.31 -2.32
CA PHE A 55 -1.95 -3.10 -1.91
C PHE A 55 -1.17 -3.28 -0.62
N GLU A 56 0.08 -2.82 -0.65
CA GLU A 56 0.98 -2.79 0.49
C GLU A 56 1.33 -1.35 0.87
N GLY A 57 1.06 -1.00 2.13
CA GLY A 57 1.27 0.35 2.64
C GLY A 57 2.73 0.70 2.91
N GLY A 58 3.00 1.98 3.05
CA GLY A 58 4.29 2.50 3.52
C GLY A 58 4.55 2.18 5.00
N LEU A 59 5.57 2.79 5.57
CA LEU A 59 5.96 2.60 6.97
C LEU A 59 4.79 2.89 7.92
N ALA A 60 4.35 1.86 8.65
CA ALA A 60 3.21 1.90 9.58
C ALA A 60 1.90 2.48 8.97
N ALA A 61 1.75 2.40 7.67
CA ALA A 61 0.53 2.82 6.99
C ALA A 61 -0.50 1.69 7.00
N GLY A 62 -1.72 2.01 7.47
CA GLY A 62 -2.88 1.12 7.39
C GLY A 62 -3.56 1.16 6.03
N ARG A 63 -4.50 0.26 5.83
CA ARG A 63 -5.24 0.05 4.58
C ARG A 63 -5.99 1.27 4.04
N SER A 64 -6.49 2.14 4.95
CA SER A 64 -7.40 3.23 4.60
C SER A 64 -6.81 4.24 3.61
N TYR A 65 -5.48 4.42 3.57
CA TYR A 65 -4.83 5.31 2.61
C TYR A 65 -5.06 4.90 1.15
N TRP A 66 -5.36 3.63 0.88
CA TRP A 66 -5.59 3.12 -0.46
C TRP A 66 -7.04 3.31 -0.97
N ALA A 67 -7.97 3.75 -0.11
CA ALA A 67 -9.38 3.85 -0.47
C ALA A 67 -9.67 4.66 -1.74
N PRO A 68 -9.03 5.84 -2.00
CA PRO A 68 -9.26 6.57 -3.24
C PRO A 68 -8.79 5.80 -4.48
N VAL A 69 -7.65 5.12 -4.40
CA VAL A 69 -7.09 4.33 -5.50
C VAL A 69 -7.93 3.08 -5.76
N GLN A 70 -8.39 2.39 -4.70
CA GLN A 70 -9.31 1.25 -4.86
C GLN A 70 -10.58 1.63 -5.60
N ALA A 71 -11.20 2.76 -5.21
CA ALA A 71 -12.42 3.25 -5.85
C ALA A 71 -12.23 3.50 -7.35
N ALA A 72 -11.05 4.03 -7.74
CA ALA A 72 -10.71 4.31 -9.13
C ALA A 72 -10.39 3.06 -9.98
N LEU A 73 -10.26 1.89 -9.36
CA LEU A 73 -9.97 0.60 -10.02
C LEU A 73 -11.16 -0.37 -10.01
N ALA A 74 -12.27 -0.01 -9.39
CA ALA A 74 -13.43 -0.89 -9.19
C ALA A 74 -14.07 -1.40 -10.50
N ASP A 75 -13.85 -0.69 -11.59
CA ASP A 75 -14.33 -1.03 -12.96
C ASP A 75 -13.37 -1.94 -13.74
N VAL A 76 -12.20 -2.25 -13.19
CA VAL A 76 -11.15 -3.03 -13.90
C VAL A 76 -10.82 -4.33 -13.21
N ALA A 77 -10.63 -4.32 -11.90
CA ALA A 77 -10.12 -5.45 -11.16
C ALA A 77 -10.70 -5.54 -9.74
N ALA A 78 -10.70 -6.75 -9.20
CA ALA A 78 -10.85 -6.91 -7.76
C ALA A 78 -9.61 -6.35 -7.05
N THR A 79 -9.83 -5.74 -5.88
CA THR A 79 -8.75 -5.14 -5.10
C THR A 79 -8.78 -5.61 -3.65
N VAL A 80 -7.60 -5.75 -3.04
CA VAL A 80 -7.43 -6.13 -1.64
C VAL A 80 -6.49 -5.14 -0.97
N VAL A 81 -6.94 -4.62 0.17
CA VAL A 81 -6.13 -3.85 1.10
C VAL A 81 -6.08 -4.57 2.43
N TYR A 82 -5.02 -4.43 3.19
CA TYR A 82 -4.90 -5.09 4.47
C TYR A 82 -4.09 -4.26 5.47
N ASP A 83 -4.18 -4.64 6.72
CA ASP A 83 -3.37 -4.08 7.78
C ASP A 83 -2.29 -5.09 8.19
N ARG A 84 -1.02 -4.67 8.18
CA ARG A 84 0.06 -5.48 8.78
C ARG A 84 -0.18 -5.66 10.29
N SER A 85 0.31 -6.74 10.86
CA SER A 85 0.22 -7.00 12.32
C SER A 85 0.59 -5.75 13.14
N GLY A 86 -0.29 -5.38 14.07
CA GLY A 86 -0.13 -4.20 14.93
C GLY A 86 -0.51 -2.87 14.28
N LEU A 87 -1.11 -2.90 13.09
CA LEU A 87 -1.71 -1.74 12.43
C LEU A 87 -3.22 -1.98 12.27
N GLY A 88 -3.98 -0.88 12.21
CA GLY A 88 -5.42 -0.92 11.97
C GLY A 88 -6.14 -1.94 12.87
N ARG A 89 -6.82 -2.88 12.23
CA ARG A 89 -7.57 -3.96 12.90
C ARG A 89 -6.79 -5.26 13.06
N SER A 90 -5.57 -5.35 12.54
CA SER A 90 -4.73 -6.53 12.74
C SER A 90 -4.12 -6.54 14.14
N PRO A 91 -4.24 -7.65 14.90
CA PRO A 91 -3.61 -7.78 16.20
C PRO A 91 -2.10 -7.55 16.15
N ALA A 92 -1.55 -7.03 17.25
CA ALA A 92 -0.12 -6.85 17.37
C ALA A 92 0.63 -8.19 17.28
N ALA A 93 1.74 -8.21 16.57
CA ALA A 93 2.62 -9.35 16.57
C ALA A 93 3.18 -9.61 17.99
N PRO A 94 3.39 -10.89 18.40
CA PRO A 94 3.95 -11.24 19.69
C PRO A 94 5.25 -10.48 20.01
N ALA A 95 5.55 -10.34 21.28
CA ALA A 95 6.84 -9.79 21.70
C ALA A 95 7.97 -10.63 21.09
N GLY A 96 8.99 -9.96 20.51
CA GLY A 96 10.12 -10.64 19.86
C GLY A 96 9.87 -11.09 18.40
N ALA A 97 8.63 -11.07 17.90
CA ALA A 97 8.39 -11.36 16.49
C ALA A 97 9.10 -10.33 15.61
N SER A 98 9.77 -10.79 14.55
CA SER A 98 10.49 -9.92 13.62
C SER A 98 9.55 -8.98 12.87
N ARG A 99 9.99 -7.74 12.67
CA ARG A 99 9.34 -6.73 11.81
C ARG A 99 10.26 -6.30 10.67
N ARG A 100 11.23 -7.13 10.34
CA ARG A 100 12.13 -6.94 9.21
C ARG A 100 11.41 -7.17 7.89
N LEU A 101 11.92 -6.62 6.81
CA LEU A 101 11.30 -6.70 5.47
C LEU A 101 10.94 -8.14 5.06
N HIS A 102 11.82 -9.11 5.29
CA HIS A 102 11.54 -10.52 4.95
C HIS A 102 10.34 -11.08 5.73
N ALA A 103 10.24 -10.80 7.04
CA ALA A 103 9.12 -11.27 7.83
C ALA A 103 7.80 -10.60 7.42
N LEU A 104 7.84 -9.31 7.03
CA LEU A 104 6.67 -8.61 6.49
C LEU A 104 6.28 -9.14 5.10
N ALA A 105 7.26 -9.48 4.26
CA ALA A 105 7.01 -10.10 2.96
C ALA A 105 6.44 -11.52 3.09
N ASP A 106 6.85 -12.26 4.13
CA ASP A 106 6.24 -13.55 4.47
C ASP A 106 4.78 -13.40 4.89
N ASP A 107 4.45 -12.39 5.72
CA ASP A 107 3.07 -12.07 6.11
C ASP A 107 2.21 -11.72 4.88
N LEU A 108 2.71 -10.90 3.95
CA LEU A 108 2.02 -10.64 2.68
C LEU A 108 1.84 -11.92 1.87
N GLY A 109 2.86 -12.76 1.83
CA GLY A 109 2.78 -14.06 1.17
C GLY A 109 1.69 -14.96 1.75
N ASP A 110 1.56 -14.99 3.06
CA ASP A 110 0.50 -15.76 3.74
C ASP A 110 -0.90 -15.21 3.41
N LEU A 111 -1.03 -13.88 3.29
CA LEU A 111 -2.26 -13.25 2.79
C LEU A 111 -2.58 -13.72 1.37
N LEU A 112 -1.60 -13.72 0.44
CA LEU A 112 -1.81 -14.18 -0.93
C LEU A 112 -2.20 -15.67 -0.97
N ASP A 113 -1.62 -16.48 -0.10
CA ASP A 113 -1.94 -17.91 0.02
C ASP A 113 -3.37 -18.10 0.56
N HIS A 114 -3.80 -17.28 1.55
CA HIS A 114 -5.17 -17.28 2.07
C HIS A 114 -6.20 -16.87 1.02
N LEU A 115 -5.91 -15.85 0.20
CA LEU A 115 -6.80 -15.40 -0.86
C LEU A 115 -7.00 -16.46 -1.97
N GLY A 116 -6.19 -17.50 -1.98
CA GLY A 116 -6.37 -18.71 -2.77
C GLY A 116 -6.01 -18.58 -4.25
N ALA A 117 -6.58 -19.45 -5.08
CA ALA A 117 -6.26 -19.56 -6.51
C ALA A 117 -6.82 -18.43 -7.39
N GLN A 118 -7.29 -17.35 -6.81
CA GLN A 118 -7.80 -16.17 -7.55
C GLN A 118 -6.67 -15.25 -8.07
N GLY A 119 -5.43 -15.78 -8.16
CA GLY A 119 -4.33 -15.14 -8.86
C GLY A 119 -4.38 -15.35 -10.37
N PRO A 120 -3.53 -14.66 -11.15
CA PRO A 120 -2.36 -13.94 -10.69
C PRO A 120 -2.69 -12.61 -10.01
N TYR A 121 -1.74 -12.09 -9.23
CA TYR A 121 -1.86 -10.83 -8.53
C TYR A 121 -0.99 -9.73 -9.16
N VAL A 122 -1.49 -8.51 -9.18
CA VAL A 122 -0.65 -7.32 -9.33
C VAL A 122 -0.41 -6.77 -7.92
N LEU A 123 0.85 -6.71 -7.49
CA LEU A 123 1.20 -6.16 -6.18
C LEU A 123 1.58 -4.69 -6.33
N VAL A 124 0.99 -3.85 -5.50
CA VAL A 124 1.24 -2.41 -5.47
C VAL A 124 1.83 -2.04 -4.13
N GLY A 125 3.09 -1.56 -4.11
CA GLY A 125 3.79 -1.20 -2.88
C GLY A 125 4.14 0.28 -2.83
N HIS A 126 3.73 0.99 -1.76
CA HIS A 126 4.07 2.38 -1.53
C HIS A 126 5.23 2.51 -0.54
N SER A 127 6.19 3.40 -0.83
CA SER A 127 7.27 3.74 0.11
C SER A 127 7.97 2.48 0.65
N TRP A 128 7.91 2.21 1.96
CA TRP A 128 8.42 0.99 2.59
C TRP A 128 7.76 -0.30 2.07
N GLY A 129 6.55 -0.23 1.52
CA GLY A 129 5.90 -1.34 0.84
C GLY A 129 6.56 -1.74 -0.47
N GLY A 130 7.32 -0.85 -1.12
CA GLY A 130 8.00 -1.14 -2.38
C GLY A 130 8.98 -2.33 -2.31
N PRO A 131 10.01 -2.29 -1.45
CA PRO A 131 10.89 -3.43 -1.25
C PRO A 131 10.15 -4.68 -0.73
N LEU A 132 9.09 -4.52 0.06
CA LEU A 132 8.31 -5.60 0.60
C LEU A 132 7.59 -6.41 -0.48
N VAL A 133 6.88 -5.74 -1.41
CA VAL A 133 6.19 -6.43 -2.53
C VAL A 133 7.19 -7.09 -3.49
N ARG A 134 8.40 -6.55 -3.66
CA ARG A 134 9.46 -7.17 -4.45
C ARG A 134 9.92 -8.49 -3.84
N LEU A 135 10.11 -8.55 -2.52
CA LEU A 135 10.45 -9.79 -1.81
C LEU A 135 9.33 -10.82 -1.90
N ALA A 136 8.08 -10.41 -1.69
CA ALA A 136 6.91 -11.28 -1.78
C ALA A 136 6.75 -11.87 -3.20
N ALA A 137 6.97 -11.04 -4.24
CA ALA A 137 6.91 -11.47 -5.63
C ALA A 137 8.02 -12.47 -5.97
N ALA A 138 9.26 -12.21 -5.53
CA ALA A 138 10.39 -13.12 -5.74
C ALA A 138 10.17 -14.49 -5.07
N ALA A 139 9.52 -14.51 -3.92
CA ALA A 139 9.19 -15.75 -3.22
C ALA A 139 8.02 -16.53 -3.88
N ARG A 140 7.18 -15.86 -4.69
CA ARG A 140 5.97 -16.45 -5.32
C ARG A 140 5.81 -16.04 -6.79
N PRO A 141 6.82 -16.28 -7.65
CA PRO A 141 6.84 -15.76 -9.02
C PRO A 141 5.65 -16.24 -9.87
N ALA A 142 5.17 -17.47 -9.64
CA ALA A 142 4.03 -18.04 -10.38
C ALA A 142 2.68 -17.39 -10.00
N ARG A 143 2.62 -16.61 -8.93
CA ARG A 143 1.39 -15.99 -8.44
C ARG A 143 1.29 -14.49 -8.70
N VAL A 144 2.37 -13.87 -9.17
CA VAL A 144 2.45 -12.43 -9.40
C VAL A 144 2.59 -12.16 -10.89
N ALA A 145 1.67 -11.36 -11.43
CA ALA A 145 1.67 -10.95 -12.83
C ALA A 145 2.48 -9.67 -13.07
N GLY A 146 2.65 -8.84 -12.05
CA GLY A 146 3.40 -7.59 -12.16
C GLY A 146 3.45 -6.79 -10.88
N LEU A 147 4.30 -5.76 -10.87
CA LEU A 147 4.53 -4.88 -9.73
C LEU A 147 4.31 -3.41 -10.09
N VAL A 148 3.66 -2.66 -9.20
CA VAL A 148 3.69 -1.19 -9.21
C VAL A 148 4.35 -0.71 -7.93
N LEU A 149 5.47 -0.01 -8.06
CA LEU A 149 6.24 0.55 -6.95
C LEU A 149 5.97 2.05 -6.91
N VAL A 150 5.24 2.50 -5.88
CA VAL A 150 4.79 3.89 -5.75
C VAL A 150 5.72 4.63 -4.81
N ASP A 151 6.51 5.52 -5.36
CA ASP A 151 7.51 6.34 -4.65
C ASP A 151 8.31 5.53 -3.59
N PRO A 152 8.89 4.38 -4.00
CA PRO A 152 9.36 3.36 -3.08
C PRO A 152 10.61 3.81 -2.30
N ALA A 153 10.78 3.29 -1.08
CA ALA A 153 12.09 3.24 -0.46
C ALA A 153 12.94 2.27 -1.29
N ASP A 154 13.99 2.76 -1.92
CA ASP A 154 14.81 1.96 -2.84
C ASP A 154 16.26 1.92 -2.37
N GLU A 155 16.83 0.72 -2.25
CA GLU A 155 18.18 0.49 -1.78
C GLU A 155 19.28 1.10 -2.68
N ALA A 156 18.94 1.48 -3.92
CA ALA A 156 19.85 2.23 -4.78
C ALA A 156 19.94 3.72 -4.41
N CYS A 157 19.08 4.20 -3.50
CA CYS A 157 19.15 5.57 -3.00
C CYS A 157 20.13 5.67 -1.82
N GLU A 158 21.35 6.11 -2.07
CA GLU A 158 22.43 6.22 -1.06
C GLU A 158 22.04 7.10 0.14
N LEU A 159 21.15 8.07 -0.04
CA LEU A 159 20.68 8.95 1.04
C LEU A 159 20.04 8.17 2.18
N LEU A 160 19.41 7.01 1.90
CA LEU A 160 18.79 6.17 2.91
C LEU A 160 19.78 5.55 3.89
N PHE A 161 21.07 5.53 3.58
CA PHE A 161 22.12 4.99 4.45
C PHE A 161 22.88 6.07 5.22
N GLN A 162 22.61 7.34 4.95
CA GLN A 162 23.33 8.43 5.61
C GLN A 162 22.97 8.55 7.09
N PRO A 163 23.95 8.87 7.96
CA PRO A 163 23.70 9.10 9.40
C PRO A 163 22.67 10.22 9.65
N SER A 164 22.64 11.26 8.80
CA SER A 164 21.66 12.34 8.86
C SER A 164 20.24 11.84 8.67
N THR A 165 20.00 10.94 7.71
CA THR A 165 18.69 10.32 7.48
C THR A 165 18.28 9.49 8.70
N ARG A 166 19.19 8.66 9.24
CA ARG A 166 18.92 7.88 10.47
C ARG A 166 18.59 8.76 11.67
N ARG A 167 19.26 9.91 11.79
CA ARG A 167 18.96 10.89 12.84
C ARG A 167 17.58 11.52 12.64
N ALA A 168 17.26 11.92 11.41
CA ALA A 168 15.96 12.50 11.08
C ALA A 168 14.81 11.52 11.35
N GLU A 169 14.97 10.24 11.01
CA GLU A 169 13.99 9.18 11.30
C GLU A 169 13.76 8.99 12.80
N ARG A 170 14.84 8.98 13.60
CA ARG A 170 14.71 8.89 15.08
C ARG A 170 13.96 10.07 15.65
N VAL A 171 14.30 11.30 15.22
CA VAL A 171 13.61 12.53 15.65
C VAL A 171 12.14 12.49 15.22
N GLY A 172 11.88 12.12 13.97
CA GLY A 172 10.51 11.94 13.45
C GLY A 172 9.72 10.88 14.23
N GLN A 173 10.36 9.76 14.61
CA GLN A 173 9.73 8.73 15.44
C GLN A 173 9.35 9.29 16.83
N LEU A 174 10.26 9.99 17.49
CA LEU A 174 9.98 10.62 18.79
C LEU A 174 8.84 11.65 18.70
N ALA A 175 8.85 12.52 17.69
CA ALA A 175 7.79 13.48 17.45
C ALA A 175 6.43 12.78 17.22
N THR A 176 6.41 11.71 16.41
CA THR A 176 5.20 10.92 16.13
C THR A 176 4.64 10.31 17.43
N VAL A 177 5.51 9.73 18.27
CA VAL A 177 5.10 9.19 19.59
C VAL A 177 4.54 10.28 20.51
N CYS A 178 5.20 11.43 20.59
CA CYS A 178 4.74 12.55 21.39
C CYS A 178 3.37 13.05 20.94
N LEU A 179 3.19 13.28 19.64
CA LEU A 179 1.92 13.73 19.07
C LEU A 179 0.80 12.70 19.30
N ALA A 180 1.09 11.40 19.17
CA ALA A 180 0.12 10.34 19.43
C ALA A 180 -0.30 10.31 20.91
N ARG A 181 0.64 10.45 21.85
CA ARG A 181 0.36 10.48 23.29
C ARG A 181 -0.46 11.71 23.70
N LEU A 182 -0.30 12.82 23.01
CA LEU A 182 -1.06 14.05 23.22
C LEU A 182 -2.40 14.07 22.46
N GLY A 183 -2.72 13.03 21.68
CA GLY A 183 -3.92 12.99 20.84
C GLY A 183 -3.90 13.99 19.68
N LEU A 184 -2.72 14.50 19.31
CA LEU A 184 -2.56 15.52 18.27
C LEU A 184 -2.17 14.95 16.91
N LEU A 185 -1.84 13.65 16.82
CA LEU A 185 -1.34 13.05 15.59
C LEU A 185 -2.37 13.12 14.45
N GLY A 186 -3.65 12.86 14.74
CA GLY A 186 -4.72 12.98 13.76
C GLY A 186 -4.94 14.40 13.25
N ARG A 187 -4.64 15.43 14.08
CA ARG A 187 -4.66 16.83 13.62
C ARG A 187 -3.50 17.15 12.69
N ALA A 188 -2.31 16.60 12.95
CA ALA A 188 -1.14 16.77 12.11
C ALA A 188 -1.36 16.17 10.70
N TYR A 189 -2.10 15.06 10.61
CA TYR A 189 -2.40 14.36 9.34
C TYR A 189 -3.81 14.62 8.79
N ARG A 190 -4.48 15.69 9.24
CA ARG A 190 -5.87 15.98 8.85
C ARG A 190 -6.10 16.14 7.36
N SER A 191 -5.13 16.67 6.62
CA SER A 191 -5.23 16.86 5.18
C SER A 191 -5.28 15.51 4.43
N LEU A 192 -4.47 14.55 4.86
CA LEU A 192 -4.48 13.20 4.28
C LEU A 192 -5.80 12.48 4.59
N THR A 193 -6.30 12.61 5.85
CA THR A 193 -7.58 12.00 6.24
C THR A 193 -8.77 12.64 5.49
N ALA A 194 -8.71 13.94 5.19
CA ALA A 194 -9.77 14.65 4.46
C ALA A 194 -9.88 14.22 2.97
N ALA A 195 -8.83 13.63 2.40
CA ALA A 195 -8.83 13.11 1.04
C ALA A 195 -9.47 11.70 0.92
N LEU A 196 -9.80 11.07 2.05
CA LEU A 196 -10.36 9.72 2.08
C LEU A 196 -11.90 9.75 2.01
N PRO A 197 -12.55 8.69 1.47
CA PRO A 197 -13.97 8.47 1.66
C PRO A 197 -14.37 8.52 3.15
N PRO A 198 -15.61 8.92 3.48
CA PRO A 198 -16.03 9.16 4.87
C PRO A 198 -15.81 7.98 5.82
N ASP A 199 -16.06 6.76 5.39
CA ASP A 199 -15.88 5.51 6.14
C ASP A 199 -14.39 5.18 6.35
N ALA A 200 -13.58 5.22 5.31
CA ALA A 200 -12.13 5.05 5.39
C ALA A 200 -11.47 6.15 6.24
N ALA A 201 -11.99 7.39 6.17
CA ALA A 201 -11.56 8.49 7.04
C ALA A 201 -11.95 8.25 8.50
N ALA A 202 -13.10 7.64 8.77
CA ALA A 202 -13.50 7.24 10.12
C ALA A 202 -12.59 6.14 10.67
N ASP A 203 -12.32 5.10 9.88
CA ASP A 203 -11.36 4.03 10.22
C ASP A 203 -9.97 4.62 10.51
N MET A 204 -9.47 5.49 9.64
CA MET A 204 -8.16 6.14 9.83
C MET A 204 -8.09 6.94 11.13
N ARG A 205 -9.16 7.68 11.50
CA ARG A 205 -9.21 8.43 12.77
C ARG A 205 -9.21 7.50 13.97
N ALA A 206 -9.90 6.38 13.90
CA ALA A 206 -10.00 5.42 15.00
C ALA A 206 -8.74 4.58 15.18
N GLU A 207 -8.09 4.20 14.09
CA GLU A 207 -7.08 3.14 14.04
C GLU A 207 -5.68 3.65 13.72
N GLY A 208 -5.55 4.66 12.85
CA GLY A 208 -4.30 5.06 12.22
C GLY A 208 -3.40 5.97 13.05
N TYR A 209 -3.92 6.63 14.10
CA TYR A 209 -3.20 7.66 14.86
C TYR A 209 -2.98 7.30 16.33
N THR A 210 -2.89 6.02 16.61
CA THR A 210 -2.78 5.47 17.96
C THR A 210 -1.33 5.36 18.44
N VAL A 211 -1.14 5.34 19.77
CA VAL A 211 0.17 5.03 20.37
C VAL A 211 0.62 3.61 19.97
N ALA A 212 -0.30 2.66 19.81
CA ALA A 212 0.01 1.31 19.36
C ALA A 212 0.65 1.31 17.96
N MET A 213 0.07 2.06 17.01
CA MET A 213 0.66 2.25 15.67
C MET A 213 2.08 2.81 15.75
N THR A 214 2.35 3.81 16.62
CA THR A 214 3.70 4.37 16.73
C THR A 214 4.74 3.39 17.26
N ARG A 215 4.33 2.40 18.08
CA ARG A 215 5.20 1.30 18.53
C ARG A 215 5.52 0.37 17.36
N THR A 216 4.52 0.00 16.56
CA THR A 216 4.73 -0.80 15.36
C THR A 216 5.67 -0.09 14.38
N ARG A 217 5.46 1.23 14.16
CA ARG A 217 6.36 2.07 13.35
C ARG A 217 7.80 2.02 13.84
N GLY A 218 8.02 2.14 15.14
CA GLY A 218 9.36 2.06 15.74
C GLY A 218 10.03 0.72 15.46
N ARG A 219 9.29 -0.39 15.56
CA ARG A 219 9.80 -1.73 15.27
C ARG A 219 10.09 -1.97 13.79
N GLU A 220 9.32 -1.40 12.87
CA GLU A 220 9.60 -1.46 11.43
C GLU A 220 10.83 -0.62 11.05
N LEU A 221 11.15 0.43 11.81
CA LEU A 221 12.35 1.27 11.61
C LEU A 221 13.62 0.70 12.25
N GLU A 222 13.52 -0.25 13.19
CA GLU A 222 14.61 -0.67 14.07
C GLU A 222 15.87 -1.06 13.29
N ASP A 223 15.72 -1.75 12.16
CA ASP A 223 16.85 -2.14 11.32
C ASP A 223 16.59 -1.88 9.80
N ALA A 224 15.83 -0.85 9.50
CA ALA A 224 15.46 -0.52 8.12
C ALA A 224 16.69 -0.35 7.20
N ALA A 225 17.78 0.25 7.71
CA ALA A 225 19.02 0.39 6.94
C ALA A 225 19.71 -0.96 6.69
N GLY A 226 19.70 -1.86 7.68
CA GLY A 226 20.22 -3.22 7.52
C GLY A 226 19.41 -4.02 6.49
N ASP A 227 18.10 -3.91 6.52
CA ASP A 227 17.22 -4.54 5.53
C ASP A 227 17.49 -4.04 4.11
N LEU A 228 17.63 -2.73 3.91
CA LEU A 228 17.94 -2.18 2.59
C LEU A 228 19.36 -2.56 2.11
N ARG A 229 20.36 -2.64 3.02
CA ARG A 229 21.70 -3.16 2.65
C ARG A 229 21.63 -4.61 2.21
N ALA A 230 20.88 -5.46 2.91
CA ALA A 230 20.70 -6.84 2.52
C ALA A 230 20.08 -6.98 1.12
N LEU A 231 19.14 -6.09 0.75
CA LEU A 231 18.57 -6.03 -0.60
C LEU A 231 19.56 -5.51 -1.65
N LEU A 232 20.46 -4.61 -1.27
CA LEU A 232 21.51 -4.13 -2.16
C LEU A 232 22.54 -5.23 -2.46
N GLU A 233 22.90 -6.00 -1.44
CA GLU A 233 23.82 -7.13 -1.56
C GLU A 233 23.21 -8.34 -2.26
N ASN A 234 21.93 -8.62 -2.01
CA ASN A 234 21.18 -9.76 -2.54
C ASN A 234 19.81 -9.29 -3.09
N PRO A 235 19.80 -8.65 -4.27
CA PRO A 235 18.55 -8.14 -4.84
C PRO A 235 17.59 -9.29 -5.19
N PRO A 236 16.28 -9.17 -4.87
CA PRO A 236 15.32 -10.20 -5.20
C PRO A 236 15.17 -10.35 -6.72
N GLY A 237 15.26 -11.58 -7.21
CA GLY A 237 15.06 -11.90 -8.61
C GLY A 237 13.58 -11.81 -8.99
N LEU A 238 13.23 -10.96 -9.95
CA LEU A 238 11.84 -10.75 -10.37
C LEU A 238 11.42 -11.55 -11.61
N ALA A 239 12.25 -12.49 -12.05
CA ALA A 239 11.92 -13.47 -13.11
C ALA A 239 11.27 -12.87 -14.38
N GLY A 240 11.65 -11.65 -14.76
CA GLY A 240 11.10 -10.97 -15.93
C GLY A 240 9.70 -10.36 -15.74
N LEU A 241 9.20 -10.27 -14.51
CA LEU A 241 7.94 -9.60 -14.20
C LEU A 241 7.93 -8.15 -14.71
N PRO A 242 6.82 -7.68 -15.30
CA PRO A 242 6.66 -6.27 -15.60
C PRO A 242 6.61 -5.44 -14.30
N VAL A 243 7.41 -4.37 -14.27
CA VAL A 243 7.55 -3.50 -13.10
C VAL A 243 7.31 -2.05 -13.53
N THR A 244 6.26 -1.43 -13.02
CA THR A 244 6.06 0.02 -13.15
C THR A 244 6.54 0.70 -11.86
N VAL A 245 7.49 1.63 -11.99
CA VAL A 245 7.95 2.46 -10.88
C VAL A 245 7.41 3.87 -11.06
N VAL A 246 6.62 4.33 -10.11
CA VAL A 246 5.98 5.65 -10.11
C VAL A 246 6.70 6.54 -9.12
N SER A 247 7.28 7.63 -9.58
CA SER A 247 7.87 8.67 -8.74
C SER A 247 6.90 9.83 -8.55
N ALA A 248 6.87 10.39 -7.36
CA ALA A 248 6.27 11.68 -7.12
C ALA A 248 7.15 12.80 -7.72
N GLY A 249 6.52 13.84 -8.30
CA GLY A 249 7.23 14.98 -8.89
C GLY A 249 7.45 16.15 -7.92
N ARG A 250 6.60 16.23 -6.85
CA ARG A 250 6.64 17.35 -5.89
C ARG A 250 7.45 17.00 -4.63
N THR A 251 7.98 18.02 -4.02
CA THR A 251 8.57 17.94 -2.69
C THR A 251 7.49 17.78 -1.62
N SER A 252 7.86 17.26 -0.46
CA SER A 252 6.98 17.13 0.70
C SER A 252 7.79 17.21 2.00
N ALA A 253 7.12 17.21 3.14
CA ALA A 253 7.79 17.20 4.44
C ALA A 253 8.74 15.98 4.54
N GLY A 254 10.01 16.23 4.80
CA GLY A 254 11.06 15.20 4.82
C GLY A 254 11.64 14.80 3.44
N MET A 255 11.09 15.35 2.35
CA MET A 255 11.53 15.11 0.96
C MET A 255 11.79 16.43 0.24
N PRO A 256 12.84 17.21 0.62
CA PRO A 256 13.24 18.41 -0.10
C PRO A 256 13.74 18.04 -1.51
N GLU A 257 13.95 19.03 -2.37
CA GLU A 257 14.29 18.86 -3.79
C GLU A 257 15.46 17.90 -4.01
N SER A 258 16.55 18.09 -3.31
CA SER A 258 17.75 17.25 -3.43
C SER A 258 17.49 15.76 -3.04
N VAL A 259 16.60 15.50 -2.09
CA VAL A 259 16.18 14.15 -1.73
C VAL A 259 15.25 13.58 -2.79
N ARG A 260 14.32 14.40 -3.30
CA ARG A 260 13.40 14.03 -4.38
C ARG A 260 14.14 13.63 -5.65
N GLU A 261 15.11 14.42 -6.08
CA GLU A 261 15.95 14.11 -7.25
C GLU A 261 16.67 12.77 -7.10
N ARG A 262 17.32 12.53 -5.95
CA ARG A 262 18.02 11.27 -5.69
C ARG A 262 17.08 10.07 -5.64
N ALA A 263 15.91 10.21 -5.03
CA ALA A 263 14.90 9.18 -5.03
C ALA A 263 14.42 8.88 -6.47
N THR A 264 14.14 9.91 -7.27
CA THR A 264 13.71 9.75 -8.67
C THR A 264 14.77 9.02 -9.50
N LEU A 265 16.06 9.34 -9.31
CA LEU A 265 17.16 8.64 -9.99
C LEU A 265 17.23 7.16 -9.61
N SER A 266 17.06 6.83 -8.32
CA SER A 266 17.02 5.43 -7.86
C SER A 266 15.80 4.68 -8.41
N HIS A 267 14.64 5.32 -8.50
CA HIS A 267 13.43 4.76 -9.10
C HIS A 267 13.62 4.47 -10.60
N ALA A 268 14.22 5.41 -11.35
CA ALA A 268 14.57 5.19 -12.75
C ALA A 268 15.57 4.03 -12.92
N TYR A 269 16.55 3.92 -12.04
CA TYR A 269 17.47 2.79 -11.99
C TYR A 269 16.69 1.49 -11.73
N ARG A 270 15.80 1.47 -10.71
CA ARG A 270 14.98 0.29 -10.38
C ARG A 270 14.15 -0.20 -11.54
N ALA A 271 13.50 0.68 -12.27
CA ALA A 271 12.72 0.31 -13.45
C ALA A 271 13.59 -0.40 -14.50
N ARG A 272 14.82 0.07 -14.74
CA ARG A 272 15.75 -0.56 -15.71
C ARG A 272 16.26 -1.94 -15.31
N GLN A 273 16.05 -2.39 -14.05
CA GLN A 273 16.43 -3.73 -13.61
C GLN A 273 15.43 -4.81 -14.06
N SER A 274 14.26 -4.44 -14.58
CA SER A 274 13.30 -5.37 -15.18
C SER A 274 13.33 -5.22 -16.72
N PRO A 275 13.35 -6.32 -17.50
CA PRO A 275 13.23 -6.26 -18.96
C PRO A 275 11.97 -5.53 -19.45
N HIS A 276 10.91 -5.60 -18.66
CA HIS A 276 9.62 -4.92 -18.91
C HIS A 276 9.38 -3.77 -17.91
N GLY A 277 10.47 -3.11 -17.49
CA GLY A 277 10.41 -2.04 -16.51
C GLY A 277 10.00 -0.71 -17.13
N ARG A 278 9.11 0.01 -16.46
CA ARG A 278 8.64 1.34 -16.83
C ARG A 278 8.80 2.30 -15.66
N HIS A 279 9.35 3.49 -15.91
CA HIS A 279 9.43 4.57 -14.93
C HIS A 279 8.50 5.71 -15.33
N VAL A 280 7.71 6.19 -14.41
CA VAL A 280 6.75 7.29 -14.58
C VAL A 280 6.94 8.30 -13.47
N ILE A 281 6.88 9.58 -13.81
CA ILE A 281 6.83 10.67 -12.84
C ILE A 281 5.44 11.28 -12.90
N LEU A 282 4.76 11.34 -11.75
CA LEU A 282 3.52 12.08 -11.59
C LEU A 282 3.87 13.50 -11.13
N PRO A 283 3.82 14.51 -12.00
CA PRO A 283 4.39 15.83 -11.71
C PRO A 283 3.70 16.55 -10.55
N GLU A 284 2.41 16.32 -10.34
CA GLU A 284 1.63 16.95 -9.28
C GLU A 284 1.56 16.12 -7.97
N ALA A 285 2.02 14.86 -8.01
CA ALA A 285 2.05 14.01 -6.84
C ALA A 285 3.18 14.39 -5.87
N ASP A 286 2.91 14.34 -4.60
CA ASP A 286 3.92 14.26 -3.53
C ASP A 286 4.11 12.82 -3.06
N HIS A 287 4.89 12.61 -1.98
CA HIS A 287 5.11 11.26 -1.43
C HIS A 287 3.83 10.50 -1.12
N MET A 288 2.72 11.20 -0.85
CA MET A 288 1.41 10.61 -0.58
C MET A 288 0.53 10.54 -1.84
N ALA A 289 1.11 10.16 -2.98
CA ALA A 289 0.43 10.00 -4.26
C ALA A 289 -0.90 9.22 -4.19
N LEU A 290 -1.03 8.29 -3.23
CA LEU A 290 -2.26 7.52 -2.96
C LEU A 290 -3.47 8.41 -2.64
N THR A 291 -3.23 9.62 -2.12
CA THR A 291 -4.28 10.58 -1.76
C THR A 291 -4.22 11.86 -2.57
N THR A 292 -3.02 12.30 -2.98
CA THR A 292 -2.83 13.57 -3.70
C THR A 292 -3.00 13.43 -5.21
N SER A 293 -2.77 12.25 -5.77
CA SER A 293 -2.86 11.94 -7.21
C SER A 293 -3.43 10.53 -7.44
N ALA A 294 -4.49 10.19 -6.70
CA ALA A 294 -5.06 8.83 -6.70
C ALA A 294 -5.56 8.39 -8.08
N ALA A 295 -6.15 9.30 -8.88
CA ALA A 295 -6.67 9.00 -10.21
C ALA A 295 -5.54 8.68 -11.19
N GLU A 296 -4.49 9.50 -11.23
CA GLU A 296 -3.32 9.30 -12.10
C GLU A 296 -2.57 8.03 -11.71
N LEU A 297 -2.43 7.76 -10.40
CA LEU A 297 -1.84 6.53 -9.91
C LEU A 297 -2.67 5.31 -10.30
N ALA A 298 -3.98 5.38 -10.17
CA ALA A 298 -4.88 4.30 -10.58
C ALA A 298 -4.77 3.99 -12.07
N GLU A 299 -4.58 5.01 -12.92
CA GLU A 299 -4.38 4.82 -14.36
C GLU A 299 -3.09 4.03 -14.67
N GLU A 300 -2.00 4.27 -13.93
CA GLU A 300 -0.77 3.49 -14.10
C GLU A 300 -0.94 2.03 -13.64
N ILE A 301 -1.70 1.79 -12.57
CA ILE A 301 -2.03 0.44 -12.11
C ILE A 301 -2.95 -0.24 -13.14
N ARG A 302 -3.97 0.46 -13.65
CA ARG A 302 -4.90 -0.01 -14.69
C ARG A 302 -4.15 -0.52 -15.92
N ARG A 303 -3.18 0.24 -16.42
CA ARG A 303 -2.36 -0.15 -17.58
C ARG A 303 -1.66 -1.48 -17.36
N LEU A 304 -1.07 -1.67 -16.17
CA LEU A 304 -0.40 -2.92 -15.86
C LEU A 304 -1.38 -4.08 -15.76
N VAL A 305 -2.52 -3.90 -15.07
CA VAL A 305 -3.58 -4.92 -14.96
C VAL A 305 -4.06 -5.36 -16.35
N MET A 306 -4.34 -4.41 -17.24
CA MET A 306 -4.81 -4.72 -18.60
C MET A 306 -3.76 -5.42 -19.46
N SER A 307 -2.48 -5.11 -19.27
CA SER A 307 -1.38 -5.77 -20.01
C SER A 307 -1.06 -7.17 -19.53
N THR A 308 -1.50 -7.56 -18.33
CA THR A 308 -1.19 -8.85 -17.70
C THR A 308 -2.41 -9.78 -17.60
N GLY A 309 -3.61 -9.32 -18.00
CA GLY A 309 -4.87 -10.07 -17.96
C GLY A 309 -5.25 -10.73 -19.28
N GLY A 310 -4.34 -10.79 -20.27
CA GLY A 310 -4.54 -11.41 -21.58
C GLY A 310 -4.05 -12.84 -21.66
#